data_bd5b078d280c8c71107227038114a15b
#
_entry.id   bd5b078d280c8c71107227038114a15b
#
_cell.length_a   1.000
_cell.length_b   1.000
_cell.length_c   1.000
_cell.angle_alpha   90.00
_cell.angle_beta   90.00
_cell.angle_gamma   90.00
#
_symmetry.space_group_name_H-M   'P 1'
#
loop_
_entity.id
_entity.type
_entity.pdbx_description
1 polymer ?
#
loop_
_entity_poly.entity_id
_entity_poly.type
_entity_poly.pdbx_seq_one_letter_code
_entity_poly.pdbx_strand_id
1 'polypeptide(L)'
;MAAPLRHALSLLAWGAMGLIYLPLLPAAGLMLAPALRLSRWQALFADPQLWQALSATLVSTLLAVGGALLLTLTVTGALWPSRRWRRLAGRLPLLLAVPHVAFATAALLLFAEGGWWYRVCTFCTPAVDRYGLGLGLTLAVKESGFLLWAIYGLMGEKRLAEQVTVLKSLGYGRWQCLHWLILPTLMPSLAIILLATTAWSLSAVDVALILGPGNPPTLAVLAWQWLNQGDELQQAKGALASLLLVGILGLLAAGAWGAWRLWRRRIPDLCGVRRLHSGAGVGRMVAIAVPLSGLLCALFLAAVAQTAVPAGASVANSLTLALLSCALGGIICLLWLEYGPSRGDGWVWLPPLLPALPLADGQYQLALYAWLDGRLFTVLWGHLLWVVPWMLFILRPAWRNRDPRLELIARTLGWRRGRILCLVKLPLLARPLLAALAVGFSVSIAQYLPTLWLGAGRTPTLTSEAVALSSGGDTQSLAAQALWQLLLPAIFFILTALLAWLAGRYRRGLR
;
A
#
# COMPACT_ATOMS: atom_id res chain seq x y z
N MET A 1 -38.28 -3.39 4.56
CA MET A 1 -37.71 -4.54 5.28
C MET A 1 -38.31 -4.55 6.66
N ALA A 2 -38.75 -5.72 7.16
CA ALA A 2 -39.13 -5.84 8.53
C ALA A 2 -37.95 -5.41 9.44
N ALA A 3 -38.22 -4.69 10.52
CA ALA A 3 -37.20 -4.23 11.47
C ALA A 3 -36.20 -5.34 11.84
N PRO A 4 -36.59 -6.61 12.05
CA PRO A 4 -35.68 -7.70 12.43
C PRO A 4 -34.58 -7.98 11.36
N LEU A 5 -34.90 -7.92 10.06
CA LEU A 5 -33.90 -8.18 9.01
C LEU A 5 -32.84 -7.08 8.94
N ARG A 6 -33.22 -5.83 9.22
CA ARG A 6 -32.25 -4.72 9.29
C ARG A 6 -31.29 -4.90 10.47
N HIS A 7 -31.81 -5.27 11.63
CA HIS A 7 -30.97 -5.55 12.80
C HIS A 7 -30.04 -6.75 12.55
N ALA A 8 -30.54 -7.82 11.92
CA ALA A 8 -29.70 -8.97 11.57
C ALA A 8 -28.56 -8.60 10.61
N LEU A 9 -28.81 -7.81 9.57
CA LEU A 9 -27.77 -7.37 8.63
C LEU A 9 -26.78 -6.37 9.26
N SER A 10 -27.25 -5.52 10.18
CA SER A 10 -26.36 -4.65 10.96
C SER A 10 -25.49 -5.47 11.90
N LEU A 11 -26.05 -6.46 12.61
CA LEU A 11 -25.28 -7.39 13.45
C LEU A 11 -24.27 -8.19 12.63
N LEU A 12 -24.65 -8.63 11.43
CA LEU A 12 -23.73 -9.31 10.52
C LEU A 12 -22.57 -8.41 10.09
N ALA A 13 -22.84 -7.13 9.77
CA ALA A 13 -21.80 -6.16 9.41
C ALA A 13 -20.82 -5.91 10.58
N TRP A 14 -21.35 -5.71 11.79
CA TRP A 14 -20.54 -5.55 13.00
C TRP A 14 -19.81 -6.84 13.38
N GLY A 15 -20.46 -8.01 13.25
CA GLY A 15 -19.84 -9.30 13.50
C GLY A 15 -18.68 -9.60 12.56
N ALA A 16 -18.84 -9.31 11.26
CA ALA A 16 -17.78 -9.49 10.27
C ALA A 16 -16.58 -8.56 10.54
N MET A 17 -16.84 -7.28 10.84
CA MET A 17 -15.77 -6.34 11.20
C MET A 17 -15.16 -6.70 12.56
N GLY A 18 -15.97 -7.10 13.54
CA GLY A 18 -15.50 -7.57 14.83
C GLY A 18 -14.59 -8.80 14.71
N LEU A 19 -14.94 -9.76 13.88
CA LEU A 19 -14.10 -10.94 13.62
C LEU A 19 -12.72 -10.58 13.07
N ILE A 20 -12.63 -9.54 12.25
CA ILE A 20 -11.36 -9.11 11.66
C ILE A 20 -10.52 -8.29 12.66
N TYR A 21 -11.14 -7.36 13.39
CA TYR A 21 -10.41 -6.35 14.17
C TYR A 21 -10.34 -6.63 15.68
N LEU A 22 -11.40 -7.23 16.27
CA LEU A 22 -11.43 -7.48 17.71
C LEU A 22 -10.28 -8.38 18.20
N PRO A 23 -9.86 -9.42 17.45
CA PRO A 23 -8.71 -10.24 17.84
C PRO A 23 -7.38 -9.48 17.92
N LEU A 24 -7.27 -8.28 17.34
CA LEU A 24 -6.08 -7.43 17.51
C LEU A 24 -5.91 -6.94 18.96
N LEU A 25 -6.97 -6.86 19.76
CA LEU A 25 -6.87 -6.43 21.16
C LEU A 25 -6.07 -7.42 22.01
N PRO A 26 -6.43 -8.73 22.09
CA PRO A 26 -5.61 -9.71 22.80
C PRO A 26 -4.23 -9.88 22.14
N ALA A 27 -4.15 -9.81 20.81
CA ALA A 27 -2.87 -9.84 20.08
C ALA A 27 -1.93 -8.71 20.52
N ALA A 28 -2.43 -7.49 20.64
CA ALA A 28 -1.65 -6.36 21.17
C ALA A 28 -1.21 -6.58 22.61
N GLY A 29 -2.06 -7.19 23.45
CA GLY A 29 -1.71 -7.56 24.82
C GLY A 29 -0.54 -8.54 24.89
N LEU A 30 -0.55 -9.60 24.09
CA LEU A 30 0.53 -10.58 24.00
C LEU A 30 1.83 -9.92 23.53
N MET A 31 1.76 -9.06 22.54
CA MET A 31 2.92 -8.35 22.00
C MET A 31 3.49 -7.31 22.97
N LEU A 32 2.66 -6.66 23.79
CA LEU A 32 3.09 -5.66 24.78
C LEU A 32 3.66 -6.30 26.05
N ALA A 33 3.36 -7.56 26.35
CA ALA A 33 3.82 -8.23 27.56
C ALA A 33 5.35 -8.19 27.77
N PRO A 34 6.22 -8.36 26.74
CA PRO A 34 7.65 -8.19 26.91
C PRO A 34 8.08 -6.79 27.36
N ALA A 35 7.33 -5.75 26.99
CA ALA A 35 7.68 -4.36 27.27
C ALA A 35 7.54 -3.99 28.76
N LEU A 36 6.84 -4.79 29.55
CA LEU A 36 6.67 -4.59 30.98
C LEU A 36 7.94 -4.89 31.80
N ARG A 37 8.94 -5.58 31.21
CA ARG A 37 10.17 -5.95 31.90
C ARG A 37 11.35 -5.11 31.44
N LEU A 38 11.88 -4.26 32.30
CA LEU A 38 13.00 -3.36 31.99
C LEU A 38 14.25 -4.12 31.52
N SER A 39 14.53 -5.30 32.09
CA SER A 39 15.66 -6.13 31.70
C SER A 39 15.66 -6.53 30.22
N ARG A 40 14.46 -6.69 29.61
CA ARG A 40 14.32 -7.01 28.19
C ARG A 40 14.68 -5.80 27.31
N TRP A 41 14.32 -4.59 27.73
CA TRP A 41 14.76 -3.37 27.06
C TRP A 41 16.28 -3.18 27.14
N GLN A 42 16.88 -3.44 28.30
CA GLN A 42 18.34 -3.39 28.45
C GLN A 42 19.03 -4.38 27.51
N ALA A 43 18.51 -5.61 27.40
CA ALA A 43 19.04 -6.62 26.49
C ALA A 43 18.89 -6.19 25.00
N LEU A 44 17.79 -5.54 24.63
CA LEU A 44 17.60 -5.00 23.28
C LEU A 44 18.61 -3.88 22.98
N PHE A 45 18.74 -2.88 23.86
CA PHE A 45 19.62 -1.73 23.63
C PHE A 45 21.12 -2.06 23.73
N ALA A 46 21.46 -3.18 24.41
CA ALA A 46 22.81 -3.70 24.45
C ALA A 46 23.20 -4.50 23.19
N ASP A 47 22.24 -4.84 22.34
CA ASP A 47 22.52 -5.60 21.12
C ASP A 47 23.27 -4.74 20.10
N PRO A 48 24.48 -5.16 19.64
CA PRO A 48 25.30 -4.35 18.73
C PRO A 48 24.67 -4.19 17.34
N GLN A 49 23.78 -5.11 16.91
CA GLN A 49 23.13 -5.05 15.61
C GLN A 49 22.01 -4.01 15.56
N LEU A 50 21.41 -3.66 16.71
CA LEU A 50 20.26 -2.77 16.78
C LEU A 50 20.53 -1.42 16.14
N TRP A 51 21.63 -0.76 16.50
CA TRP A 51 21.90 0.62 16.08
C TRP A 51 22.17 0.77 14.59
N GLN A 52 22.87 -0.20 14.02
CA GLN A 52 23.10 -0.21 12.58
C GLN A 52 21.83 -0.58 11.81
N ALA A 53 21.06 -1.58 12.27
CA ALA A 53 19.76 -1.91 11.71
C ALA A 53 18.77 -0.73 11.77
N LEU A 54 18.80 0.04 12.87
CA LEU A 54 18.03 1.26 13.04
C LEU A 54 18.44 2.34 12.02
N SER A 55 19.75 2.57 11.85
CA SER A 55 20.25 3.54 10.87
C SER A 55 19.86 3.17 9.45
N ALA A 56 19.98 1.89 9.06
CA ALA A 56 19.57 1.39 7.75
C ALA A 56 18.06 1.57 7.52
N THR A 57 17.25 1.30 8.56
CA THR A 57 15.79 1.49 8.48
C THR A 57 15.41 2.96 8.31
N LEU A 58 16.03 3.86 9.07
CA LEU A 58 15.75 5.30 8.96
C LEU A 58 16.16 5.86 7.60
N VAL A 59 17.37 5.54 7.14
CA VAL A 59 17.88 6.01 5.85
C VAL A 59 17.03 5.49 4.70
N SER A 60 16.76 4.18 4.65
CA SER A 60 15.94 3.60 3.58
C SER A 60 14.51 4.13 3.59
N THR A 61 13.87 4.29 4.76
CA THR A 61 12.51 4.83 4.86
C THR A 61 12.44 6.30 4.47
N LEU A 62 13.36 7.14 4.96
CA LEU A 62 13.38 8.57 4.60
C LEU A 62 13.64 8.75 3.10
N LEU A 63 14.52 7.93 2.52
CA LEU A 63 14.79 7.96 1.09
C LEU A 63 13.59 7.46 0.28
N ALA A 64 12.92 6.38 0.72
CA ALA A 64 11.73 5.85 0.07
C ALA A 64 10.59 6.87 0.06
N VAL A 65 10.19 7.37 1.23
CA VAL A 65 9.03 8.27 1.37
C VAL A 65 9.35 9.67 0.83
N GLY A 66 10.52 10.21 1.18
CA GLY A 66 10.98 11.52 0.72
C GLY A 66 11.20 11.53 -0.80
N GLY A 67 11.84 10.51 -1.33
CA GLY A 67 12.05 10.33 -2.78
C GLY A 67 10.72 10.16 -3.53
N ALA A 68 9.82 9.32 -3.05
CA ALA A 68 8.49 9.14 -3.64
C ALA A 68 7.69 10.45 -3.64
N LEU A 69 7.70 11.21 -2.54
CA LEU A 69 7.05 12.52 -2.46
C LEU A 69 7.67 13.51 -3.43
N LEU A 70 9.01 13.59 -3.51
CA LEU A 70 9.72 14.47 -4.43
C LEU A 70 9.37 14.15 -5.89
N LEU A 71 9.42 12.87 -6.30
CA LEU A 71 9.05 12.42 -7.64
C LEU A 71 7.60 12.80 -7.95
N THR A 72 6.70 12.56 -7.02
CA THR A 72 5.27 12.86 -7.17
C THR A 72 5.00 14.36 -7.30
N LEU A 73 5.61 15.18 -6.46
CA LEU A 73 5.45 16.64 -6.53
C LEU A 73 6.05 17.22 -7.81
N THR A 74 7.18 16.68 -8.29
CA THR A 74 7.79 17.12 -9.56
C THR A 74 6.88 16.82 -10.77
N VAL A 75 6.26 15.65 -10.80
CA VAL A 75 5.28 15.29 -11.84
C VAL A 75 4.04 16.17 -11.76
N THR A 76 3.50 16.35 -10.55
CA THR A 76 2.30 17.16 -10.31
C THR A 76 2.53 18.61 -10.73
N GLY A 77 3.61 19.23 -10.28
CA GLY A 77 3.95 20.61 -10.64
C GLY A 77 4.20 20.82 -12.14
N ALA A 78 4.74 19.80 -12.83
CA ALA A 78 5.02 19.87 -14.25
C ALA A 78 3.80 19.66 -15.14
N LEU A 79 2.87 18.76 -14.75
CA LEU A 79 1.78 18.32 -15.62
C LEU A 79 0.43 18.90 -15.24
N TRP A 80 0.16 19.19 -13.98
CA TRP A 80 -1.16 19.65 -13.57
C TRP A 80 -1.35 21.17 -13.73
N PRO A 81 -2.53 21.68 -14.12
CA PRO A 81 -3.65 20.97 -14.74
C PRO A 81 -3.48 20.90 -16.26
N SER A 82 -3.33 19.72 -16.83
CA SER A 82 -3.19 19.57 -18.30
C SER A 82 -3.87 18.29 -18.82
N ARG A 83 -4.03 18.22 -20.14
CA ARG A 83 -4.50 16.98 -20.81
C ARG A 83 -3.52 15.82 -20.59
N ARG A 84 -2.20 16.09 -20.45
CA ARG A 84 -1.18 15.08 -20.18
C ARG A 84 -1.33 14.47 -18.79
N TRP A 85 -1.68 15.27 -17.79
CA TRP A 85 -2.01 14.81 -16.44
C TRP A 85 -3.17 13.80 -16.46
N ARG A 86 -4.26 14.12 -17.16
CA ARG A 86 -5.42 13.22 -17.29
C ARG A 86 -5.08 11.90 -18.00
N ARG A 87 -4.19 11.93 -19.01
CA ARG A 87 -3.72 10.72 -19.69
C ARG A 87 -2.83 9.86 -18.79
N LEU A 88 -1.94 10.49 -18.01
CA LEU A 88 -1.12 9.81 -17.03
C LEU A 88 -2.00 9.10 -16.00
N ALA A 89 -2.97 9.80 -15.43
CA ALA A 89 -3.89 9.28 -14.44
C ALA A 89 -4.62 8.00 -14.88
N GLY A 90 -5.01 7.91 -16.15
CA GLY A 90 -5.60 6.69 -16.70
C GLY A 90 -4.67 5.48 -16.76
N ARG A 91 -3.35 5.67 -16.61
CA ARG A 91 -2.32 4.61 -16.63
C ARG A 91 -1.83 4.25 -15.24
N LEU A 92 -2.07 5.08 -14.22
CA LEU A 92 -1.61 4.84 -12.84
C LEU A 92 -2.12 3.52 -12.21
N PRO A 93 -3.37 3.06 -12.48
CA PRO A 93 -3.82 1.77 -11.96
C PRO A 93 -2.95 0.59 -12.39
N LEU A 94 -2.39 0.61 -13.61
CA LEU A 94 -1.47 -0.43 -14.08
C LEU A 94 -0.15 -0.44 -13.29
N LEU A 95 0.32 0.74 -12.85
CA LEU A 95 1.51 0.83 -12.02
C LEU A 95 1.26 0.32 -10.60
N LEU A 96 0.04 0.49 -10.08
CA LEU A 96 -0.37 -0.08 -8.80
C LEU A 96 -0.46 -1.61 -8.85
N ALA A 97 -0.74 -2.19 -10.01
CA ALA A 97 -0.77 -3.63 -10.20
C ALA A 97 0.61 -4.30 -10.05
N VAL A 98 1.72 -3.54 -10.15
CA VAL A 98 3.07 -4.07 -9.94
C VAL A 98 3.33 -4.26 -8.44
N PRO A 99 3.47 -5.49 -7.90
CA PRO A 99 3.76 -5.70 -6.49
C PRO A 99 5.17 -5.24 -6.14
N HIS A 100 5.39 -4.91 -4.86
CA HIS A 100 6.68 -4.44 -4.36
C HIS A 100 7.78 -5.49 -4.49
N VAL A 101 7.46 -6.75 -4.18
CA VAL A 101 8.38 -7.89 -4.30
C VAL A 101 8.83 -8.09 -5.74
N ALA A 102 7.91 -8.04 -6.72
CA ALA A 102 8.29 -8.16 -8.13
C ALA A 102 9.22 -7.02 -8.58
N PHE A 103 8.95 -5.79 -8.12
CA PHE A 103 9.80 -4.64 -8.42
C PHE A 103 11.17 -4.74 -7.77
N ALA A 104 11.24 -5.19 -6.51
CA ALA A 104 12.49 -5.45 -5.79
C ALA A 104 13.31 -6.58 -6.43
N THR A 105 12.65 -7.67 -6.85
CA THR A 105 13.29 -8.76 -7.57
C THR A 105 13.94 -8.28 -8.88
N ALA A 106 13.24 -7.46 -9.65
CA ALA A 106 13.83 -6.89 -10.87
C ALA A 106 15.04 -5.99 -10.54
N ALA A 107 14.97 -5.18 -9.47
CA ALA A 107 16.08 -4.36 -9.03
C ALA A 107 17.26 -5.22 -8.53
N LEU A 108 17.01 -6.29 -7.78
CA LEU A 108 18.01 -7.26 -7.35
C LEU A 108 18.74 -7.87 -8.56
N LEU A 109 18.00 -8.47 -9.49
CA LEU A 109 18.56 -9.11 -10.67
C LEU A 109 19.33 -8.15 -11.58
N LEU A 110 18.98 -6.86 -11.54
CA LEU A 110 19.65 -5.85 -12.35
C LEU A 110 20.89 -5.29 -11.64
N PHE A 111 20.83 -4.95 -10.36
CA PHE A 111 21.83 -4.15 -9.64
C PHE A 111 22.61 -4.89 -8.56
N ALA A 112 22.24 -6.14 -8.18
CA ALA A 112 23.03 -6.91 -7.22
C ALA A 112 24.37 -7.32 -7.82
N GLU A 113 25.31 -7.73 -6.96
CA GLU A 113 26.59 -8.29 -7.37
C GLU A 113 26.37 -9.48 -8.33
N GLY A 114 27.02 -9.41 -9.52
CA GLY A 114 26.76 -10.37 -10.61
C GLY A 114 25.49 -10.14 -11.42
N GLY A 115 24.71 -9.06 -11.11
CA GLY A 115 23.51 -8.67 -11.83
C GLY A 115 23.79 -8.17 -13.25
N TRP A 116 22.73 -8.01 -14.03
CA TRP A 116 22.83 -7.63 -15.45
C TRP A 116 23.55 -6.28 -15.66
N TRP A 117 23.43 -5.33 -14.74
CA TRP A 117 24.13 -4.05 -14.82
C TRP A 117 25.64 -4.23 -14.87
N TYR A 118 26.21 -5.07 -13.99
CA TYR A 118 27.64 -5.31 -13.91
C TYR A 118 28.19 -6.15 -15.06
N ARG A 119 27.33 -6.89 -15.78
CA ARG A 119 27.72 -7.58 -17.02
C ARG A 119 27.88 -6.61 -18.19
N VAL A 120 27.13 -5.49 -18.20
CA VAL A 120 27.18 -4.46 -19.23
C VAL A 120 28.23 -3.40 -18.89
N CYS A 121 28.29 -2.97 -17.63
CA CYS A 121 29.23 -1.96 -17.14
C CYS A 121 30.45 -2.66 -16.49
N THR A 122 31.39 -3.08 -17.29
CA THR A 122 32.59 -3.84 -16.83
C THR A 122 33.52 -3.03 -15.92
N PHE A 123 33.43 -1.71 -15.92
CA PHE A 123 34.22 -0.80 -15.06
C PHE A 123 33.45 -0.38 -13.78
N CYS A 124 32.19 -0.79 -13.62
CA CYS A 124 31.43 -0.54 -12.40
C CYS A 124 31.79 -1.59 -11.34
N THR A 125 32.14 -1.13 -10.14
CA THR A 125 32.38 -2.02 -8.99
C THR A 125 31.15 -2.08 -8.12
N PRO A 126 30.68 -3.27 -7.67
CA PRO A 126 29.58 -3.36 -6.75
C PRO A 126 29.96 -2.73 -5.40
N ALA A 127 29.07 -1.91 -4.87
CA ALA A 127 29.24 -1.31 -3.55
C ALA A 127 28.37 -2.06 -2.52
N VAL A 128 28.93 -2.33 -1.36
CA VAL A 128 28.17 -2.92 -0.25
C VAL A 128 27.22 -1.88 0.32
N ASP A 129 25.92 -2.11 0.15
CA ASP A 129 24.87 -1.24 0.71
C ASP A 129 24.65 -1.53 2.20
N ARG A 130 25.29 -0.77 3.07
CA ARG A 130 25.12 -0.89 4.53
C ARG A 130 23.92 -0.16 5.09
N TYR A 131 23.38 0.80 4.36
CA TYR A 131 22.33 1.71 4.82
C TYR A 131 20.99 1.51 4.12
N GLY A 132 20.87 0.52 3.23
CA GLY A 132 19.64 0.27 2.49
C GLY A 132 19.32 1.34 1.45
N LEU A 133 20.34 1.94 0.82
CA LEU A 133 20.15 2.96 -0.22
C LEU A 133 19.44 2.37 -1.44
N GLY A 134 19.85 1.17 -1.88
CA GLY A 134 19.20 0.44 -2.97
C GLY A 134 17.74 0.16 -2.68
N LEU A 135 17.44 -0.31 -1.45
CA LEU A 135 16.07 -0.51 -0.97
C LEU A 135 15.28 0.81 -1.01
N GLY A 136 15.82 1.88 -0.42
CA GLY A 136 15.16 3.17 -0.35
C GLY A 136 14.86 3.78 -1.73
N LEU A 137 15.82 3.73 -2.67
CA LEU A 137 15.64 4.23 -4.04
C LEU A 137 14.59 3.41 -4.82
N THR A 138 14.64 2.09 -4.70
CA THR A 138 13.67 1.19 -5.35
C THR A 138 12.26 1.47 -4.85
N LEU A 139 12.10 1.60 -3.54
CA LEU A 139 10.82 1.96 -2.93
C LEU A 139 10.38 3.39 -3.30
N ALA A 140 11.31 4.36 -3.41
CA ALA A 140 10.96 5.72 -3.83
C ALA A 140 10.29 5.75 -5.21
N VAL A 141 10.83 5.00 -6.17
CA VAL A 141 10.23 4.89 -7.51
C VAL A 141 8.88 4.18 -7.44
N LYS A 142 8.80 3.06 -6.73
CA LYS A 142 7.57 2.25 -6.63
C LYS A 142 6.44 3.01 -5.92
N GLU A 143 6.73 3.63 -4.77
CA GLU A 143 5.75 4.39 -3.99
C GLU A 143 5.31 5.69 -4.67
N SER A 144 6.13 6.27 -5.54
CA SER A 144 5.75 7.46 -6.30
C SER A 144 4.51 7.22 -7.15
N GLY A 145 4.31 6.01 -7.68
CA GLY A 145 3.11 5.61 -8.41
C GLY A 145 1.85 5.64 -7.55
N PHE A 146 1.94 5.13 -6.32
CA PHE A 146 0.85 5.17 -5.35
C PHE A 146 0.51 6.61 -4.92
N LEU A 147 1.52 7.41 -4.58
CA LEU A 147 1.32 8.80 -4.20
C LEU A 147 0.75 9.65 -5.34
N LEU A 148 1.18 9.42 -6.59
CA LEU A 148 0.60 10.07 -7.77
C LEU A 148 -0.88 9.74 -7.94
N TRP A 149 -1.24 8.47 -7.77
CA TRP A 149 -2.64 8.04 -7.85
C TRP A 149 -3.49 8.67 -6.73
N ALA A 150 -2.97 8.68 -5.51
CA ALA A 150 -3.62 9.30 -4.37
C ALA A 150 -3.82 10.81 -4.55
N ILE A 151 -2.78 11.54 -4.98
CA ILE A 151 -2.86 12.97 -5.28
C ILE A 151 -3.86 13.22 -6.42
N TYR A 152 -3.87 12.37 -7.44
CA TYR A 152 -4.86 12.50 -8.52
C TYR A 152 -6.29 12.46 -7.98
N GLY A 153 -6.58 11.53 -7.07
CA GLY A 153 -7.88 11.44 -6.40
C GLY A 153 -8.23 12.69 -5.60
N LEU A 154 -7.26 13.24 -4.87
CA LEU A 154 -7.43 14.45 -4.05
C LEU A 154 -7.59 15.72 -4.90
N MET A 155 -6.98 15.77 -6.09
CA MET A 155 -7.02 16.94 -6.98
C MET A 155 -8.28 17.01 -7.89
N GLY A 156 -9.21 16.09 -7.74
CA GLY A 156 -10.46 16.05 -8.51
C GLY A 156 -11.42 17.23 -8.27
N GLU A 157 -11.15 18.08 -7.29
CA GLU A 157 -11.96 19.24 -6.96
C GLU A 157 -11.78 20.37 -7.99
N LYS A 158 -12.87 20.76 -8.67
CA LYS A 158 -12.88 21.83 -9.69
C LYS A 158 -12.37 23.16 -9.13
N ARG A 159 -12.67 23.49 -7.87
CA ARG A 159 -12.25 24.73 -7.19
C ARG A 159 -10.74 24.93 -7.19
N LEU A 160 -9.96 23.89 -6.98
CA LEU A 160 -8.50 23.98 -6.94
C LEU A 160 -7.92 24.39 -8.31
N ALA A 161 -8.50 23.86 -9.42
CA ALA A 161 -8.07 24.21 -10.77
C ALA A 161 -8.37 25.67 -11.10
N GLU A 162 -9.51 26.19 -10.66
CA GLU A 162 -9.90 27.59 -10.82
C GLU A 162 -8.95 28.50 -10.04
N GLN A 163 -8.66 28.20 -8.77
CA GLN A 163 -7.72 28.97 -7.94
C GLN A 163 -6.31 29.02 -8.55
N VAL A 164 -5.81 27.91 -9.08
CA VAL A 164 -4.51 27.90 -9.79
C VAL A 164 -4.56 28.74 -11.07
N THR A 165 -5.68 28.77 -11.78
CA THR A 165 -5.83 29.61 -12.96
C THR A 165 -5.77 31.09 -12.58
N VAL A 166 -6.43 31.49 -11.49
CA VAL A 166 -6.34 32.86 -10.93
C VAL A 166 -4.91 33.20 -10.55
N LEU A 167 -4.20 32.33 -9.79
CA LEU A 167 -2.81 32.62 -9.43
C LEU A 167 -1.90 32.75 -10.64
N LYS A 168 -2.10 31.94 -11.68
CA LYS A 168 -1.33 32.06 -12.94
C LYS A 168 -1.63 33.37 -13.67
N SER A 169 -2.87 33.87 -13.65
CA SER A 169 -3.22 35.17 -14.23
C SER A 169 -2.58 36.34 -13.46
N LEU A 170 -2.33 36.15 -12.16
CA LEU A 170 -1.58 37.09 -11.30
C LEU A 170 -0.05 36.98 -11.48
N GLY A 171 0.44 36.11 -12.38
CA GLY A 171 1.86 35.97 -12.70
C GLY A 171 2.63 34.94 -11.89
N TYR A 172 1.97 34.13 -11.06
CA TYR A 172 2.65 33.08 -10.29
C TYR A 172 3.09 31.90 -11.17
N GLY A 173 4.31 31.41 -10.94
CA GLY A 173 4.87 30.23 -11.62
C GLY A 173 4.25 28.91 -11.12
N ARG A 174 4.46 27.84 -11.87
CA ARG A 174 3.93 26.50 -11.56
C ARG A 174 4.33 26.01 -10.19
N TRP A 175 5.63 26.15 -9.84
CA TRP A 175 6.20 25.70 -8.58
C TRP A 175 5.68 26.52 -7.40
N GLN A 176 5.44 27.81 -7.61
CA GLN A 176 4.80 28.68 -6.62
C GLN A 176 3.36 28.24 -6.36
N CYS A 177 2.58 27.97 -7.41
CA CYS A 177 1.23 27.41 -7.26
C CYS A 177 1.25 26.04 -6.54
N LEU A 178 2.23 25.19 -6.85
CA LEU A 178 2.37 23.89 -6.17
C LEU A 178 2.65 24.06 -4.68
N HIS A 179 3.67 24.87 -4.32
CA HIS A 179 4.12 24.97 -2.94
C HIS A 179 3.18 25.85 -2.08
N TRP A 180 2.63 26.93 -2.62
CA TRP A 180 1.89 27.91 -1.83
C TRP A 180 0.38 27.71 -1.81
N LEU A 181 -0.18 26.99 -2.81
CA LEU A 181 -1.61 26.71 -2.87
C LEU A 181 -1.92 25.22 -2.81
N ILE A 182 -1.37 24.41 -3.77
CA ILE A 182 -1.78 23.02 -3.93
C ILE A 182 -1.38 22.20 -2.72
N LEU A 183 -0.11 22.23 -2.36
CA LEU A 183 0.43 21.42 -1.25
C LEU A 183 -0.22 21.77 0.10
N PRO A 184 -0.40 23.04 0.50
CA PRO A 184 -1.13 23.37 1.71
C PRO A 184 -2.57 22.91 1.74
N THR A 185 -3.25 22.93 0.60
CA THR A 185 -4.65 22.49 0.48
C THR A 185 -4.78 20.97 0.59
N LEU A 186 -3.85 20.23 -0.01
CA LEU A 186 -3.88 18.76 -0.02
C LEU A 186 -3.31 18.12 1.25
N MET A 187 -2.41 18.82 1.96
CA MET A 187 -1.62 18.26 3.07
C MET A 187 -2.44 17.57 4.16
N PRO A 188 -3.60 18.05 4.60
CA PRO A 188 -4.38 17.35 5.62
C PRO A 188 -4.77 15.91 5.22
N SER A 189 -5.13 15.71 3.95
CA SER A 189 -5.46 14.37 3.42
C SER A 189 -4.21 13.60 3.02
N LEU A 190 -3.21 14.26 2.45
CA LEU A 190 -1.95 13.67 2.03
C LEU A 190 -1.14 13.16 3.23
N ALA A 191 -1.20 13.81 4.39
CA ALA A 191 -0.50 13.41 5.60
C ALA A 191 -0.87 12.00 6.06
N ILE A 192 -2.15 11.61 5.96
CA ILE A 192 -2.62 10.27 6.31
C ILE A 192 -2.02 9.23 5.33
N ILE A 193 -1.96 9.56 4.05
CA ILE A 193 -1.38 8.70 3.01
C ILE A 193 0.13 8.56 3.21
N LEU A 194 0.83 9.65 3.50
CA LEU A 194 2.26 9.64 3.83
C LEU A 194 2.55 8.83 5.09
N LEU A 195 1.69 8.93 6.12
CA LEU A 195 1.81 8.12 7.33
C LEU A 195 1.69 6.63 7.00
N ALA A 196 0.70 6.24 6.18
CA ALA A 196 0.53 4.84 5.74
C ALA A 196 1.74 4.36 4.93
N THR A 197 2.26 5.17 3.99
CA THR A 197 3.45 4.83 3.21
C THR A 197 4.68 4.68 4.11
N THR A 198 4.83 5.56 5.13
CA THR A 198 5.93 5.49 6.09
C THR A 198 5.83 4.24 6.96
N ALA A 199 4.63 3.93 7.48
CA ALA A 199 4.37 2.74 8.28
C ALA A 199 4.72 1.47 7.51
N TRP A 200 4.32 1.40 6.24
CA TRP A 200 4.64 0.28 5.37
C TRP A 200 6.15 0.19 5.10
N SER A 201 6.81 1.29 4.72
CA SER A 201 8.25 1.32 4.42
C SER A 201 9.11 0.94 5.63
N LEU A 202 8.70 1.33 6.85
CA LEU A 202 9.38 0.94 8.09
C LEU A 202 9.33 -0.57 8.36
N SER A 203 8.29 -1.26 7.89
CA SER A 203 8.02 -2.67 8.19
C SER A 203 8.03 -3.59 6.97
N ALA A 204 8.57 -3.13 5.84
CA ALA A 204 8.68 -3.91 4.60
C ALA A 204 9.74 -5.02 4.72
N VAL A 205 9.37 -6.14 5.35
CA VAL A 205 10.27 -7.29 5.57
C VAL A 205 10.57 -8.01 4.26
N ASP A 206 9.54 -8.30 3.46
CA ASP A 206 9.62 -9.01 2.19
C ASP A 206 10.56 -8.36 1.18
N VAL A 207 10.41 -7.07 0.99
CA VAL A 207 11.26 -6.28 0.07
C VAL A 207 12.68 -6.14 0.61
N ALA A 208 12.82 -5.95 1.93
CA ALA A 208 14.12 -5.82 2.58
C ALA A 208 14.90 -7.14 2.63
N LEU A 209 14.23 -8.30 2.66
CA LEU A 209 14.87 -9.60 2.51
C LEU A 209 15.47 -9.79 1.11
N ILE A 210 14.85 -9.23 0.09
CA ILE A 210 15.31 -9.33 -1.30
C ILE A 210 16.43 -8.32 -1.60
N LEU A 211 16.24 -7.05 -1.20
CA LEU A 211 17.07 -5.94 -1.69
C LEU A 211 17.72 -5.13 -0.55
N GLY A 212 17.44 -5.43 0.68
CA GLY A 212 17.98 -4.70 1.83
C GLY A 212 19.43 -5.07 2.16
N PRO A 213 20.06 -4.34 3.10
CA PRO A 213 21.38 -4.70 3.59
C PRO A 213 21.34 -6.08 4.26
N GLY A 214 22.40 -6.86 4.03
CA GLY A 214 22.44 -8.25 4.53
C GLY A 214 22.90 -8.39 5.96
N ASN A 215 23.87 -7.55 6.39
CA ASN A 215 24.50 -7.72 7.72
C ASN A 215 24.99 -6.37 8.29
N PRO A 216 24.33 -5.84 9.33
CA PRO A 216 23.01 -6.27 9.79
C PRO A 216 21.89 -5.80 8.84
N PRO A 217 20.76 -6.51 8.84
CA PRO A 217 19.61 -6.15 8.03
C PRO A 217 18.87 -4.92 8.59
N THR A 218 17.79 -4.49 7.92
CA THR A 218 16.88 -3.46 8.48
C THR A 218 16.26 -3.93 9.80
N LEU A 219 15.84 -3.00 10.64
CA LEU A 219 15.24 -3.32 11.96
C LEU A 219 14.01 -4.24 11.85
N ALA A 220 13.19 -4.07 10.79
CA ALA A 220 12.05 -4.94 10.56
C ALA A 220 12.46 -6.40 10.26
N VAL A 221 13.50 -6.59 9.46
CA VAL A 221 14.05 -7.93 9.18
C VAL A 221 14.73 -8.51 10.40
N LEU A 222 15.51 -7.71 11.15
CA LEU A 222 16.15 -8.14 12.37
C LEU A 222 15.12 -8.56 13.43
N ALA A 223 14.07 -7.77 13.63
CA ALA A 223 12.95 -8.11 14.50
C ALA A 223 12.26 -9.40 14.06
N TRP A 224 12.00 -9.55 12.77
CA TRP A 224 11.44 -10.78 12.20
C TRP A 224 12.34 -11.99 12.45
N GLN A 225 13.66 -11.87 12.29
CA GLN A 225 14.63 -12.92 12.59
C GLN A 225 14.59 -13.32 14.07
N TRP A 226 14.58 -12.34 14.98
CA TRP A 226 14.50 -12.60 16.42
C TRP A 226 13.18 -13.26 16.83
N LEU A 227 12.05 -12.87 16.24
CA LEU A 227 10.74 -13.48 16.49
C LEU A 227 10.66 -14.95 16.06
N ASN A 228 11.43 -15.34 15.05
CA ASN A 228 11.47 -16.74 14.55
C ASN A 228 12.49 -17.62 15.29
N GLN A 229 13.24 -17.09 16.25
CA GLN A 229 14.14 -17.89 17.08
C GLN A 229 13.38 -18.57 18.22
N GLY A 230 13.83 -19.76 18.61
CA GLY A 230 13.21 -20.53 19.70
C GLY A 230 13.51 -20.02 21.12
N ASP A 231 14.42 -19.04 21.25
CA ASP A 231 14.84 -18.47 22.54
C ASP A 231 13.89 -17.34 23.00
N GLU A 232 13.40 -17.43 24.24
CA GLU A 232 12.46 -16.45 24.83
C GLU A 232 13.03 -15.03 24.86
N LEU A 233 14.35 -14.87 25.10
CA LEU A 233 14.98 -13.55 25.13
C LEU A 233 15.02 -12.92 23.72
N GLN A 234 15.32 -13.72 22.70
CA GLN A 234 15.35 -13.24 21.33
C GLN A 234 13.94 -12.87 20.85
N GLN A 235 12.94 -13.71 21.14
CA GLN A 235 11.54 -13.39 20.82
C GLN A 235 11.10 -12.09 21.52
N ALA A 236 11.50 -11.89 22.78
CA ALA A 236 11.23 -10.64 23.49
C ALA A 236 11.90 -9.43 22.82
N LYS A 237 13.17 -9.56 22.38
CA LYS A 237 13.85 -8.50 21.60
C LYS A 237 13.09 -8.21 20.28
N GLY A 238 12.64 -9.24 19.58
CA GLY A 238 11.88 -9.09 18.33
C GLY A 238 10.56 -8.34 18.54
N ALA A 239 9.81 -8.68 19.59
CA ALA A 239 8.58 -7.96 19.97
C ALA A 239 8.87 -6.49 20.33
N LEU A 240 9.91 -6.23 21.15
CA LEU A 240 10.30 -4.86 21.50
C LEU A 240 10.81 -4.05 20.30
N ALA A 241 11.56 -4.65 19.39
CA ALA A 241 11.99 -4.01 18.13
C ALA A 241 10.79 -3.68 17.24
N SER A 242 9.78 -4.54 17.20
CA SER A 242 8.52 -4.28 16.51
C SER A 242 7.76 -3.10 17.12
N LEU A 243 7.73 -2.97 18.45
CA LEU A 243 7.18 -1.81 19.16
C LEU A 243 8.02 -0.54 18.91
N LEU A 244 9.33 -0.68 18.82
CA LEU A 244 10.22 0.43 18.50
C LEU A 244 9.91 1.01 17.09
N LEU A 245 9.56 0.17 16.12
CA LEU A 245 9.09 0.64 14.80
C LEU A 245 7.84 1.54 14.92
N VAL A 246 6.89 1.20 15.80
CA VAL A 246 5.72 2.05 16.08
C VAL A 246 6.14 3.39 16.71
N GLY A 247 7.06 3.35 17.65
CA GLY A 247 7.65 4.55 18.28
C GLY A 247 8.34 5.46 17.25
N ILE A 248 9.16 4.87 16.37
CA ILE A 248 9.84 5.57 15.27
C ILE A 248 8.82 6.21 14.32
N LEU A 249 7.77 5.51 13.94
CA LEU A 249 6.69 6.06 13.12
C LEU A 249 6.08 7.30 13.79
N GLY A 250 5.79 7.24 15.08
CA GLY A 250 5.29 8.38 15.86
C GLY A 250 6.25 9.56 15.87
N LEU A 251 7.55 9.31 16.06
CA LEU A 251 8.60 10.34 16.03
C LEU A 251 8.75 10.97 14.64
N LEU A 252 8.75 10.17 13.58
CA LEU A 252 8.80 10.66 12.20
C LEU A 252 7.56 11.48 11.86
N ALA A 253 6.38 11.04 12.28
CA ALA A 253 5.13 11.79 12.08
C ALA A 253 5.14 13.12 12.84
N ALA A 254 5.60 13.14 14.09
CA ALA A 254 5.72 14.35 14.89
C ALA A 254 6.76 15.31 14.29
N GLY A 255 7.92 14.80 13.86
CA GLY A 255 8.94 15.59 13.17
C GLY A 255 8.45 16.20 11.86
N ALA A 256 7.77 15.40 11.02
CA ALA A 256 7.17 15.86 9.78
C ALA A 256 6.08 16.92 10.02
N TRP A 257 5.26 16.73 11.05
CA TRP A 257 4.25 17.71 11.46
C TRP A 257 4.87 19.03 11.94
N GLY A 258 5.95 18.96 12.74
CA GLY A 258 6.72 20.13 13.18
C GLY A 258 7.33 20.89 11.99
N ALA A 259 8.01 20.15 11.09
CA ALA A 259 8.57 20.70 9.88
C ALA A 259 7.51 21.35 8.98
N TRP A 260 6.36 20.70 8.82
CA TRP A 260 5.20 21.24 8.13
C TRP A 260 4.69 22.55 8.73
N ARG A 261 4.54 22.63 10.06
CA ARG A 261 4.11 23.85 10.76
C ARG A 261 5.09 25.01 10.55
N LEU A 262 6.39 24.74 10.64
CA LEU A 262 7.44 25.74 10.42
C LEU A 262 7.44 26.23 8.97
N TRP A 263 7.34 25.30 8.01
CA TRP A 263 7.29 25.64 6.60
C TRP A 263 6.04 26.43 6.24
N ARG A 264 4.85 26.06 6.76
CA ARG A 264 3.59 26.74 6.51
C ARG A 264 3.62 28.21 6.96
N ARG A 265 4.35 28.54 8.05
CA ARG A 265 4.52 29.92 8.52
C ARG A 265 5.37 30.77 7.56
N ARG A 266 6.12 30.17 6.66
CA ARG A 266 6.97 30.86 5.66
C ARG A 266 6.28 31.06 4.31
N ILE A 267 5.02 30.61 4.17
CA ILE A 267 4.26 30.84 2.94
C ILE A 267 3.90 32.32 2.89
N PRO A 268 4.31 33.06 1.82
CA PRO A 268 4.04 34.47 1.70
C PRO A 268 2.55 34.73 1.39
N ASP A 269 2.06 35.91 1.70
CA ASP A 269 0.76 36.37 1.27
C ASP A 269 0.70 36.43 -0.27
N LEU A 270 -0.39 35.93 -0.86
CA LEU A 270 -0.55 35.78 -2.31
C LEU A 270 -1.16 37.06 -2.93
N CYS A 271 -0.52 38.21 -2.73
CA CYS A 271 -1.02 39.52 -3.10
C CYS A 271 -0.23 40.27 -4.19
N GLY A 272 0.72 39.62 -4.89
CA GLY A 272 1.53 40.36 -5.86
C GLY A 272 2.11 39.53 -6.99
N VAL A 273 2.47 40.21 -8.09
CA VAL A 273 3.04 39.62 -9.30
C VAL A 273 4.47 39.12 -9.04
N ARG A 274 4.66 37.80 -9.08
CA ARG A 274 5.99 37.17 -9.01
C ARG A 274 6.22 36.29 -10.23
N ARG A 275 6.86 36.84 -11.24
CA ARG A 275 7.23 36.10 -12.46
C ARG A 275 8.54 35.36 -12.21
N LEU A 276 8.48 34.07 -12.00
CA LEU A 276 9.62 33.18 -12.07
C LEU A 276 9.39 32.20 -13.22
N HIS A 277 10.28 32.23 -14.20
CA HIS A 277 10.31 31.23 -15.26
C HIS A 277 10.63 29.87 -14.64
N SER A 278 9.70 28.95 -14.67
CA SER A 278 9.87 27.60 -14.13
C SER A 278 9.84 26.58 -15.27
N GLY A 279 10.97 26.01 -15.58
CA GLY A 279 11.08 24.90 -16.52
C GLY A 279 10.29 23.68 -16.01
N ALA A 280 9.58 22.98 -16.89
CA ALA A 280 8.86 21.75 -16.58
C ALA A 280 9.58 20.49 -17.11
N GLY A 281 10.84 20.65 -17.59
CA GLY A 281 11.61 19.59 -18.26
C GLY A 281 11.74 18.33 -17.43
N VAL A 282 12.34 18.45 -16.24
CA VAL A 282 12.59 17.35 -15.31
C VAL A 282 11.30 16.62 -14.93
N GLY A 283 10.25 17.34 -14.55
CA GLY A 283 8.99 16.71 -14.17
C GLY A 283 8.28 15.98 -15.33
N ARG A 284 8.51 16.40 -16.59
CA ARG A 284 8.03 15.67 -17.76
C ARG A 284 8.82 14.38 -17.99
N MET A 285 10.13 14.39 -17.77
CA MET A 285 10.97 13.19 -17.84
C MET A 285 10.56 12.18 -16.75
N VAL A 286 10.40 12.62 -15.52
CA VAL A 286 9.93 11.78 -14.39
C VAL A 286 8.54 11.22 -14.67
N ALA A 287 7.62 11.99 -15.26
CA ALA A 287 6.28 11.55 -15.62
C ALA A 287 6.27 10.44 -16.69
N ILE A 288 7.32 10.29 -17.46
CA ILE A 288 7.52 9.18 -18.40
C ILE A 288 8.24 8.04 -17.69
N ALA A 289 9.30 8.34 -16.93
CA ALA A 289 10.14 7.34 -16.28
C ALA A 289 9.37 6.49 -15.26
N VAL A 290 8.47 7.09 -14.45
CA VAL A 290 7.71 6.36 -13.42
C VAL A 290 6.79 5.27 -14.02
N PRO A 291 5.92 5.53 -15.00
CA PRO A 291 5.15 4.45 -15.63
C PRO A 291 6.00 3.48 -16.44
N LEU A 292 7.09 3.97 -17.06
CA LEU A 292 8.01 3.16 -17.84
C LEU A 292 8.76 2.16 -16.95
N SER A 293 9.07 2.51 -15.70
CA SER A 293 9.75 1.60 -14.77
C SER A 293 8.97 0.32 -14.53
N GLY A 294 7.64 0.39 -14.40
CA GLY A 294 6.78 -0.79 -14.25
C GLY A 294 6.76 -1.68 -15.51
N LEU A 295 6.74 -1.06 -16.70
CA LEU A 295 6.81 -1.81 -17.96
C LEU A 295 8.19 -2.45 -18.13
N LEU A 296 9.27 -1.72 -17.86
CA LEU A 296 10.63 -2.25 -17.94
C LEU A 296 10.86 -3.37 -16.93
N CYS A 297 10.30 -3.26 -15.72
CA CYS A 297 10.29 -4.32 -14.73
C CYS A 297 9.66 -5.61 -15.30
N ALA A 298 8.46 -5.52 -15.89
CA ALA A 298 7.77 -6.67 -16.47
C ALA A 298 8.55 -7.30 -17.63
N LEU A 299 9.07 -6.47 -18.54
CA LEU A 299 9.86 -6.94 -19.70
C LEU A 299 11.18 -7.59 -19.26
N PHE A 300 11.86 -7.00 -18.28
CA PHE A 300 13.09 -7.54 -17.75
C PHE A 300 12.87 -8.87 -17.02
N LEU A 301 11.86 -8.97 -16.16
CA LEU A 301 11.51 -10.24 -15.51
C LEU A 301 11.15 -11.32 -16.54
N ALA A 302 10.40 -10.98 -17.59
CA ALA A 302 10.08 -11.92 -18.66
C ALA A 302 11.32 -12.39 -19.43
N ALA A 303 12.27 -11.48 -19.70
CA ALA A 303 13.52 -11.82 -20.37
C ALA A 303 14.43 -12.72 -19.51
N VAL A 304 14.42 -12.56 -18.19
CA VAL A 304 15.23 -13.39 -17.27
C VAL A 304 14.53 -14.72 -17.00
N ALA A 305 13.22 -14.75 -16.83
CA ALA A 305 12.43 -15.96 -16.57
C ALA A 305 12.51 -16.96 -17.74
N GLN A 306 12.63 -16.46 -18.96
CA GLN A 306 12.65 -17.30 -20.18
C GLN A 306 11.49 -18.32 -20.23
N THR A 307 11.80 -19.61 -20.06
CA THR A 307 10.82 -20.70 -20.05
C THR A 307 10.46 -21.20 -18.66
N ALA A 308 11.05 -20.63 -17.61
CA ALA A 308 10.76 -21.03 -16.24
C ALA A 308 9.30 -20.69 -15.86
N VAL A 309 8.63 -21.60 -15.20
CA VAL A 309 7.24 -21.48 -14.78
C VAL A 309 7.18 -21.69 -13.26
N PRO A 310 6.43 -20.88 -12.51
CA PRO A 310 6.27 -21.08 -11.08
C PRO A 310 5.56 -22.39 -10.76
N ALA A 311 5.79 -22.91 -9.56
CA ALA A 311 5.10 -24.11 -9.09
C ALA A 311 3.58 -23.91 -9.10
N GLY A 312 2.83 -24.89 -9.63
CA GLY A 312 1.37 -24.82 -9.75
C GLY A 312 0.67 -24.57 -8.42
N ALA A 313 1.22 -25.11 -7.31
CA ALA A 313 0.69 -24.88 -5.96
C ALA A 313 0.79 -23.40 -5.55
N SER A 314 1.90 -22.71 -5.82
CA SER A 314 2.06 -21.30 -5.46
C SER A 314 1.12 -20.38 -6.24
N VAL A 315 0.88 -20.69 -7.52
CA VAL A 315 -0.11 -19.99 -8.36
C VAL A 315 -1.53 -20.24 -7.85
N ALA A 316 -1.88 -21.51 -7.61
CA ALA A 316 -3.23 -21.89 -7.14
C ALA A 316 -3.57 -21.28 -5.78
N ASN A 317 -2.64 -21.34 -4.82
CA ASN A 317 -2.84 -20.76 -3.50
C ASN A 317 -2.97 -19.23 -3.57
N SER A 318 -2.12 -18.55 -4.36
CA SER A 318 -2.19 -17.11 -4.57
C SER A 318 -3.54 -16.69 -5.18
N LEU A 319 -4.00 -17.38 -6.20
CA LEU A 319 -5.29 -17.11 -6.84
C LEU A 319 -6.45 -17.36 -5.87
N THR A 320 -6.44 -18.49 -5.16
CA THR A 320 -7.50 -18.85 -4.21
C THR A 320 -7.60 -17.80 -3.09
N LEU A 321 -6.48 -17.49 -2.45
CA LEU A 321 -6.44 -16.47 -1.38
C LEU A 321 -6.89 -15.10 -1.88
N ALA A 322 -6.40 -14.67 -3.05
CA ALA A 322 -6.75 -13.36 -3.59
C ALA A 322 -8.22 -13.26 -4.01
N LEU A 323 -8.76 -14.29 -4.66
CA LEU A 323 -10.18 -14.33 -5.05
C LEU A 323 -11.11 -14.37 -3.82
N LEU A 324 -10.81 -15.22 -2.84
CA LEU A 324 -11.58 -15.30 -1.60
C LEU A 324 -11.50 -13.99 -0.80
N SER A 325 -10.29 -13.43 -0.65
CA SER A 325 -10.07 -12.18 0.09
C SER A 325 -10.81 -11.00 -0.57
N CYS A 326 -10.74 -10.84 -1.89
CA CYS A 326 -11.42 -9.75 -2.55
C CYS A 326 -12.94 -9.94 -2.58
N ALA A 327 -13.44 -11.17 -2.75
CA ALA A 327 -14.88 -11.44 -2.72
C ALA A 327 -15.48 -11.20 -1.33
N LEU A 328 -14.90 -11.81 -0.29
CA LEU A 328 -15.34 -11.60 1.11
C LEU A 328 -15.14 -10.15 1.54
N GLY A 329 -13.99 -9.55 1.26
CA GLY A 329 -13.72 -8.15 1.53
C GLY A 329 -14.74 -7.22 0.86
N GLY A 330 -15.13 -7.50 -0.41
CA GLY A 330 -16.18 -6.77 -1.11
C GLY A 330 -17.54 -6.86 -0.45
N ILE A 331 -17.95 -8.06 -0.04
CA ILE A 331 -19.20 -8.27 0.68
C ILE A 331 -19.17 -7.52 2.03
N ILE A 332 -18.09 -7.66 2.80
CA ILE A 332 -17.94 -6.99 4.10
C ILE A 332 -17.97 -5.47 3.93
N CYS A 333 -17.26 -4.93 2.95
CA CYS A 333 -17.26 -3.49 2.66
C CYS A 333 -18.65 -2.97 2.29
N LEU A 334 -19.40 -3.68 1.45
CA LEU A 334 -20.76 -3.29 1.08
C LEU A 334 -21.73 -3.36 2.26
N LEU A 335 -21.64 -4.41 3.08
CA LEU A 335 -22.42 -4.54 4.31
C LEU A 335 -22.10 -3.40 5.28
N TRP A 336 -20.81 -3.08 5.46
CA TRP A 336 -20.37 -2.00 6.33
C TRP A 336 -20.83 -0.62 5.86
N LEU A 337 -20.77 -0.35 4.57
CA LEU A 337 -21.22 0.92 3.98
C LEU A 337 -22.74 1.09 4.05
N GLU A 338 -23.52 -0.01 3.96
CA GLU A 338 -24.99 0.04 3.99
C GLU A 338 -25.56 -0.02 5.41
N TYR A 339 -24.97 -0.81 6.32
CA TYR A 339 -25.52 -1.14 7.63
C TYR A 339 -24.62 -0.76 8.81
N GLY A 340 -23.38 -0.36 8.55
CA GLY A 340 -22.44 0.10 9.56
C GLY A 340 -22.72 1.53 10.03
N PRO A 341 -21.89 2.07 10.93
CA PRO A 341 -22.05 3.42 11.47
C PRO A 341 -21.73 4.48 10.43
N SER A 342 -22.46 5.59 10.45
CA SER A 342 -22.20 6.73 9.56
C SER A 342 -20.96 7.54 9.98
N ARG A 343 -20.54 7.45 11.25
CA ARG A 343 -19.40 8.16 11.87
C ARG A 343 -18.75 7.25 12.92
N GLY A 344 -17.49 7.58 13.30
CA GLY A 344 -16.79 6.89 14.38
C GLY A 344 -16.09 5.58 14.02
N ASP A 345 -15.92 5.30 12.72
CA ASP A 345 -15.25 4.09 12.21
C ASP A 345 -13.78 4.31 11.79
N GLY A 346 -13.12 5.30 12.38
CA GLY A 346 -11.71 5.61 12.13
C GLY A 346 -10.75 4.46 12.44
N TRP A 347 -11.13 3.56 13.36
CA TRP A 347 -10.33 2.39 13.73
C TRP A 347 -10.12 1.39 12.57
N VAL A 348 -10.96 1.42 11.55
CA VAL A 348 -10.79 0.60 10.32
C VAL A 348 -9.47 0.90 9.61
N TRP A 349 -8.94 2.11 9.80
CA TRP A 349 -7.68 2.56 9.18
C TRP A 349 -6.43 2.21 9.99
N LEU A 350 -6.56 1.63 11.18
CA LEU A 350 -5.41 1.27 12.01
C LEU A 350 -4.40 0.37 11.31
N PRO A 351 -4.80 -0.73 10.59
CA PRO A 351 -3.82 -1.61 9.97
C PRO A 351 -2.92 -0.90 8.94
N PRO A 352 -3.42 -0.13 7.97
CA PRO A 352 -2.53 0.57 7.05
C PRO A 352 -1.76 1.74 7.66
N LEU A 353 -2.14 2.22 8.86
CA LEU A 353 -1.46 3.34 9.54
C LEU A 353 -0.41 2.88 10.56
N LEU A 354 -0.29 1.59 10.81
CA LEU A 354 0.69 1.01 11.73
C LEU A 354 1.69 0.13 10.94
N PRO A 355 2.91 -0.06 11.43
CA PRO A 355 3.84 -1.03 10.88
C PRO A 355 3.22 -2.43 10.80
N ALA A 356 3.44 -3.14 9.69
CA ALA A 356 2.80 -4.43 9.45
C ALA A 356 3.32 -5.54 10.38
N LEU A 357 4.60 -5.50 10.72
CA LEU A 357 5.25 -6.56 11.50
C LEU A 357 4.58 -6.79 12.86
N PRO A 358 4.37 -5.76 13.72
CA PRO A 358 3.70 -5.96 15.01
C PRO A 358 2.28 -6.48 14.89
N LEU A 359 1.55 -6.09 13.85
CA LEU A 359 0.18 -6.58 13.65
C LEU A 359 0.17 -8.04 13.20
N ALA A 360 1.08 -8.42 12.30
CA ALA A 360 1.20 -9.80 11.82
C ALA A 360 1.70 -10.74 12.93
N ASP A 361 2.67 -10.30 13.76
CA ASP A 361 3.13 -11.06 14.92
C ASP A 361 2.00 -11.28 15.92
N GLY A 362 1.28 -10.22 16.28
CA GLY A 362 0.14 -10.35 17.19
C GLY A 362 -0.94 -11.30 16.68
N GLN A 363 -1.27 -11.27 15.38
CA GLN A 363 -2.18 -12.24 14.78
C GLN A 363 -1.63 -13.67 14.86
N TYR A 364 -0.34 -13.84 14.60
CA TYR A 364 0.31 -15.14 14.63
C TYR A 364 0.33 -15.73 16.04
N GLN A 365 0.73 -14.94 17.05
CA GLN A 365 0.71 -15.37 18.45
C GLN A 365 -0.68 -15.81 18.89
N LEU A 366 -1.73 -15.06 18.51
CA LEU A 366 -3.10 -15.42 18.79
C LEU A 366 -3.52 -16.71 18.07
N ALA A 367 -3.12 -16.89 16.80
CA ALA A 367 -3.42 -18.08 16.03
C ALA A 367 -2.76 -19.33 16.65
N LEU A 368 -1.50 -19.22 17.09
CA LEU A 368 -0.79 -20.28 17.81
C LEU A 368 -1.52 -20.63 19.11
N TYR A 369 -1.89 -19.64 19.90
CA TYR A 369 -2.59 -19.85 21.16
C TYR A 369 -3.94 -20.54 20.98
N ALA A 370 -4.63 -20.25 19.86
CA ALA A 370 -5.91 -20.85 19.50
C ALA A 370 -5.79 -22.16 18.68
N TRP A 371 -4.58 -22.65 18.39
CA TRP A 371 -4.32 -23.84 17.54
C TRP A 371 -4.93 -23.72 16.14
N LEU A 372 -4.93 -22.51 15.58
CA LEU A 372 -5.52 -22.20 14.28
C LEU A 372 -4.49 -21.98 13.18
N ASP A 373 -3.19 -22.02 13.48
CA ASP A 373 -2.11 -21.87 12.53
C ASP A 373 -2.11 -22.96 11.44
N GLY A 374 -1.54 -22.65 10.27
CA GLY A 374 -1.46 -23.57 9.13
C GLY A 374 -2.79 -23.87 8.43
N ARG A 375 -3.89 -23.17 8.77
CA ARG A 375 -5.19 -23.35 8.12
C ARG A 375 -5.48 -22.22 7.13
N LEU A 376 -6.06 -22.56 5.98
CA LEU A 376 -6.37 -21.60 4.92
C LEU A 376 -7.25 -20.42 5.40
N PHE A 377 -8.26 -20.70 6.27
CA PHE A 377 -9.13 -19.65 6.77
C PHE A 377 -8.40 -18.65 7.69
N THR A 378 -7.36 -19.10 8.41
CA THR A 378 -6.54 -18.23 9.25
C THR A 378 -5.67 -17.30 8.38
N VAL A 379 -5.11 -17.81 7.30
CA VAL A 379 -4.41 -17.00 6.31
C VAL A 379 -5.35 -15.97 5.68
N LEU A 380 -6.56 -16.42 5.31
CA LEU A 380 -7.60 -15.55 4.75
C LEU A 380 -8.00 -14.43 5.75
N TRP A 381 -8.14 -14.77 7.03
CA TRP A 381 -8.37 -13.78 8.08
C TRP A 381 -7.24 -12.75 8.16
N GLY A 382 -5.98 -13.19 8.11
CA GLY A 382 -4.82 -12.30 8.03
C GLY A 382 -4.87 -11.35 6.84
N HIS A 383 -5.24 -11.86 5.65
CA HIS A 383 -5.38 -11.05 4.44
C HIS A 383 -6.50 -10.02 4.53
N LEU A 384 -7.65 -10.36 5.11
CA LEU A 384 -8.79 -9.46 5.23
C LEU A 384 -8.48 -8.21 6.07
N LEU A 385 -7.58 -8.31 7.05
CA LEU A 385 -7.14 -7.18 7.85
C LEU A 385 -6.57 -6.04 7.00
N TRP A 386 -5.92 -6.38 5.89
CA TRP A 386 -5.32 -5.41 4.96
C TRP A 386 -6.23 -5.11 3.77
N VAL A 387 -6.92 -6.12 3.24
CA VAL A 387 -7.79 -5.99 2.07
C VAL A 387 -8.97 -5.07 2.34
N VAL A 388 -9.64 -5.22 3.48
CA VAL A 388 -10.85 -4.44 3.81
C VAL A 388 -10.60 -2.93 3.88
N PRO A 389 -9.59 -2.41 4.59
CA PRO A 389 -9.30 -0.97 4.60
C PRO A 389 -9.03 -0.41 3.19
N TRP A 390 -8.20 -1.09 2.39
CA TRP A 390 -7.88 -0.63 1.04
C TRP A 390 -9.08 -0.63 0.10
N MET A 391 -9.97 -1.62 0.21
CA MET A 391 -11.21 -1.62 -0.56
C MET A 391 -12.15 -0.50 -0.11
N LEU A 392 -12.27 -0.24 1.21
CA LEU A 392 -13.04 0.87 1.75
C LEU A 392 -12.46 2.23 1.34
N PHE A 393 -11.14 2.35 1.19
CA PHE A 393 -10.49 3.57 0.71
C PHE A 393 -11.02 4.00 -0.66
N ILE A 394 -11.30 3.04 -1.55
CA ILE A 394 -11.86 3.29 -2.87
C ILE A 394 -13.38 3.47 -2.83
N LEU A 395 -14.08 2.63 -2.08
CA LEU A 395 -15.54 2.57 -2.11
C LEU A 395 -16.19 3.72 -1.34
N ARG A 396 -15.61 4.15 -0.21
CA ARG A 396 -16.22 5.14 0.68
C ARG A 396 -16.45 6.51 0.02
N PRO A 397 -15.50 7.11 -0.71
CA PRO A 397 -15.75 8.36 -1.42
C PRO A 397 -16.87 8.23 -2.45
N ALA A 398 -16.87 7.16 -3.24
CA ALA A 398 -17.90 6.90 -4.23
C ALA A 398 -19.27 6.65 -3.57
N TRP A 399 -19.29 5.98 -2.41
CA TRP A 399 -20.49 5.77 -1.63
C TRP A 399 -21.08 7.09 -1.10
N ARG A 400 -20.25 8.00 -0.59
CA ARG A 400 -20.69 9.29 -0.04
C ARG A 400 -21.12 10.30 -1.10
N ASN A 401 -20.49 10.27 -2.28
CA ASN A 401 -20.75 11.22 -3.36
C ASN A 401 -21.94 10.84 -4.26
N ARG A 402 -22.70 9.78 -3.92
CA ARG A 402 -23.94 9.42 -4.63
C ARG A 402 -25.02 10.47 -4.42
N ASP A 403 -25.82 10.72 -5.46
CA ASP A 403 -27.00 11.58 -5.34
C ASP A 403 -28.06 10.91 -4.44
N PRO A 404 -28.35 11.47 -3.26
CA PRO A 404 -29.34 10.92 -2.33
C PRO A 404 -30.77 10.97 -2.88
N ARG A 405 -31.03 11.82 -3.88
CA ARG A 405 -32.36 11.96 -4.51
C ARG A 405 -32.81 10.67 -5.19
N LEU A 406 -31.89 9.93 -5.81
CA LEU A 406 -32.21 8.65 -6.47
C LEU A 406 -32.71 7.60 -5.45
N GLU A 407 -32.12 7.58 -4.27
CA GLU A 407 -32.59 6.69 -3.19
C GLU A 407 -33.95 7.15 -2.66
N LEU A 408 -34.17 8.45 -2.50
CA LEU A 408 -35.44 9.01 -2.06
C LEU A 408 -36.55 8.67 -3.04
N ILE A 409 -36.36 8.89 -4.36
CA ILE A 409 -37.34 8.53 -5.39
C ILE A 409 -37.68 7.04 -5.35
N ALA A 410 -36.68 6.16 -5.22
CA ALA A 410 -36.93 4.73 -5.15
C ALA A 410 -37.74 4.35 -3.88
N ARG A 411 -37.52 5.06 -2.76
CA ARG A 411 -38.32 4.88 -1.53
C ARG A 411 -39.78 5.36 -1.68
N THR A 412 -40.01 6.49 -2.34
CA THR A 412 -41.36 7.00 -2.61
C THR A 412 -42.15 6.08 -3.54
N LEU A 413 -41.44 5.33 -4.42
CA LEU A 413 -42.03 4.25 -5.24
C LEU A 413 -42.26 2.93 -4.49
N GLY A 414 -42.09 2.91 -3.15
CA GLY A 414 -42.33 1.75 -2.32
C GLY A 414 -41.23 0.67 -2.39
N TRP A 415 -40.06 0.96 -2.95
CA TRP A 415 -39.01 -0.05 -3.06
C TRP A 415 -38.37 -0.36 -1.71
N ARG A 416 -38.20 -1.65 -1.46
CA ARG A 416 -37.49 -2.13 -0.25
C ARG A 416 -35.99 -1.82 -0.35
N ARG A 417 -35.34 -1.65 0.80
CA ARG A 417 -33.93 -1.27 0.91
C ARG A 417 -32.98 -2.20 0.12
N GLY A 418 -33.19 -3.51 0.17
CA GLY A 418 -32.43 -4.48 -0.62
C GLY A 418 -32.58 -4.29 -2.13
N ARG A 419 -33.80 -3.99 -2.61
CA ARG A 419 -34.06 -3.68 -4.02
C ARG A 419 -33.37 -2.39 -4.44
N ILE A 420 -33.36 -1.37 -3.58
CA ILE A 420 -32.64 -0.11 -3.79
C ILE A 420 -31.13 -0.37 -3.84
N LEU A 421 -30.60 -1.20 -2.94
CA LEU A 421 -29.17 -1.58 -2.96
C LEU A 421 -28.82 -2.24 -4.29
N CYS A 422 -29.55 -3.27 -4.70
CA CYS A 422 -29.22 -4.05 -5.90
C CYS A 422 -29.47 -3.30 -7.22
N LEU A 423 -30.57 -2.54 -7.33
CA LEU A 423 -30.99 -1.95 -8.60
C LEU A 423 -30.60 -0.47 -8.76
N VAL A 424 -30.28 0.24 -7.67
CA VAL A 424 -29.88 1.65 -7.71
C VAL A 424 -28.42 1.83 -7.28
N LYS A 425 -28.09 1.41 -6.04
CA LYS A 425 -26.76 1.70 -5.47
C LYS A 425 -25.64 0.90 -6.15
N LEU A 426 -25.77 -0.43 -6.25
CA LEU A 426 -24.74 -1.27 -6.88
C LEU A 426 -24.47 -0.92 -8.34
N PRO A 427 -25.47 -0.66 -9.21
CA PRO A 427 -25.18 -0.20 -10.56
C PRO A 427 -24.44 1.13 -10.63
N LEU A 428 -24.76 2.08 -9.75
CA LEU A 428 -24.05 3.37 -9.67
C LEU A 428 -22.61 3.19 -9.17
N LEU A 429 -22.39 2.20 -8.33
CA LEU A 429 -21.08 1.87 -7.75
C LEU A 429 -20.30 0.82 -8.54
N ALA A 430 -20.81 0.34 -9.68
CA ALA A 430 -20.21 -0.76 -10.42
C ALA A 430 -18.72 -0.51 -10.76
N ARG A 431 -18.38 0.69 -11.25
CA ARG A 431 -17.00 1.07 -11.56
C ARG A 431 -16.11 1.14 -10.31
N PRO A 432 -16.46 1.89 -9.23
CA PRO A 432 -15.70 1.89 -8.00
C PRO A 432 -15.60 0.50 -7.33
N LEU A 433 -16.66 -0.31 -7.42
CA LEU A 433 -16.66 -1.66 -6.86
C LEU A 433 -15.67 -2.57 -7.60
N LEU A 434 -15.66 -2.56 -8.93
CA LEU A 434 -14.72 -3.32 -9.74
C LEU A 434 -13.27 -2.85 -9.49
N ALA A 435 -13.06 -1.55 -9.33
CA ALA A 435 -11.75 -1.01 -8.96
C ALA A 435 -11.32 -1.45 -7.54
N ALA A 436 -12.25 -1.46 -6.58
CA ALA A 436 -11.98 -1.92 -5.22
C ALA A 436 -11.66 -3.43 -5.18
N LEU A 437 -12.37 -4.24 -5.97
CA LEU A 437 -12.06 -5.67 -6.11
C LEU A 437 -10.67 -5.88 -6.70
N ALA A 438 -10.28 -5.11 -7.72
CA ALA A 438 -8.95 -5.20 -8.31
C ALA A 438 -7.84 -4.84 -7.32
N VAL A 439 -8.05 -3.80 -6.52
CA VAL A 439 -7.10 -3.43 -5.46
C VAL A 439 -7.07 -4.46 -4.34
N GLY A 440 -8.22 -4.96 -3.89
CA GLY A 440 -8.29 -6.02 -2.88
C GLY A 440 -7.55 -7.29 -3.33
N PHE A 441 -7.72 -7.69 -4.59
CA PHE A 441 -6.99 -8.80 -5.19
C PHE A 441 -5.47 -8.56 -5.19
N SER A 442 -5.03 -7.38 -5.63
CA SER A 442 -3.61 -7.00 -5.66
C SER A 442 -2.99 -6.95 -4.27
N VAL A 443 -3.70 -6.38 -3.29
CA VAL A 443 -3.27 -6.34 -1.89
C VAL A 443 -3.10 -7.76 -1.32
N SER A 444 -4.02 -8.68 -1.64
CA SER A 444 -3.93 -10.08 -1.18
C SER A 444 -2.74 -10.81 -1.81
N ILE A 445 -2.48 -10.64 -3.13
CA ILE A 445 -1.30 -11.23 -3.79
C ILE A 445 0.01 -10.74 -3.16
N ALA A 446 0.06 -9.50 -2.73
CA ALA A 446 1.26 -8.89 -2.17
C ALA A 446 1.54 -9.26 -0.69
N GLN A 447 0.64 -9.99 -0.03
CA GLN A 447 0.81 -10.35 1.39
C GLN A 447 1.91 -11.40 1.58
N TYR A 448 2.91 -11.04 2.42
CA TYR A 448 4.01 -11.93 2.79
C TYR A 448 3.89 -12.45 4.23
N LEU A 449 4.04 -11.57 5.21
CA LEU A 449 4.07 -11.96 6.63
C LEU A 449 2.83 -12.72 7.10
N PRO A 450 1.60 -12.28 6.81
CA PRO A 450 0.40 -13.03 7.18
C PRO A 450 0.36 -14.42 6.52
N THR A 451 0.77 -14.52 5.25
CA THR A 451 0.82 -15.79 4.53
C THR A 451 1.85 -16.74 5.14
N LEU A 452 3.06 -16.24 5.39
CA LEU A 452 4.16 -17.05 5.93
C LEU A 452 3.83 -17.59 7.32
N TRP A 453 3.46 -16.72 8.24
CA TRP A 453 3.25 -17.07 9.64
C TRP A 453 1.96 -17.83 9.86
N LEU A 454 0.81 -17.29 9.41
CA LEU A 454 -0.49 -17.94 9.62
C LEU A 454 -0.66 -19.21 8.79
N GLY A 455 0.04 -19.30 7.65
CA GLY A 455 0.07 -20.49 6.80
C GLY A 455 1.04 -21.58 7.28
N ALA A 456 1.95 -21.27 8.23
CA ALA A 456 2.95 -22.19 8.77
C ALA A 456 3.68 -22.99 7.66
N GLY A 457 4.00 -22.37 6.53
CA GLY A 457 4.63 -22.98 5.37
C GLY A 457 3.74 -23.92 4.54
N ARG A 458 2.49 -24.18 4.94
CA ARG A 458 1.57 -25.11 4.25
C ARG A 458 0.87 -24.50 3.04
N THR A 459 0.90 -23.17 2.91
CA THR A 459 0.26 -22.43 1.82
C THR A 459 1.29 -21.56 1.07
N PRO A 460 2.20 -22.20 0.29
CA PRO A 460 3.17 -21.43 -0.49
C PRO A 460 2.44 -20.55 -1.51
N THR A 461 2.85 -19.28 -1.63
CA THR A 461 2.31 -18.31 -2.58
C THR A 461 3.41 -17.75 -3.47
N LEU A 462 3.05 -17.10 -4.57
CA LEU A 462 4.04 -16.47 -5.45
C LEU A 462 4.97 -15.51 -4.70
N THR A 463 4.42 -14.78 -3.71
CA THR A 463 5.17 -13.83 -2.89
C THR A 463 6.13 -14.54 -1.93
N SER A 464 5.66 -15.57 -1.21
CA SER A 464 6.52 -16.31 -0.27
C SER A 464 7.62 -17.08 -1.01
N GLU A 465 7.32 -17.66 -2.14
CA GLU A 465 8.31 -18.37 -2.98
C GLU A 465 9.34 -17.41 -3.59
N ALA A 466 8.91 -16.23 -4.09
CA ALA A 466 9.85 -15.24 -4.61
C ALA A 466 10.84 -14.77 -3.53
N VAL A 467 10.38 -14.55 -2.30
CA VAL A 467 11.27 -14.19 -1.19
C VAL A 467 12.20 -15.35 -0.84
N ALA A 468 11.70 -16.58 -0.79
CA ALA A 468 12.53 -17.76 -0.49
C ALA A 468 13.62 -17.99 -1.56
N LEU A 469 13.27 -17.86 -2.84
CA LEU A 469 14.20 -18.02 -3.96
C LEU A 469 15.22 -16.88 -4.08
N SER A 470 14.97 -15.73 -3.49
CA SER A 470 15.87 -14.56 -3.60
C SER A 470 17.28 -14.81 -3.04
N SER A 471 17.42 -15.74 -2.10
CA SER A 471 18.71 -16.19 -1.54
C SER A 471 19.27 -17.46 -2.18
N GLY A 472 18.53 -18.10 -3.09
CA GLY A 472 18.82 -19.46 -3.56
C GLY A 472 19.62 -19.58 -4.86
N GLY A 473 20.00 -18.49 -5.52
CA GLY A 473 20.82 -18.52 -6.74
C GLY A 473 20.10 -18.91 -8.05
N ASP A 474 18.86 -19.44 -8.01
CA ASP A 474 18.07 -19.72 -9.21
C ASP A 474 17.34 -18.45 -9.68
N THR A 475 18.02 -17.69 -10.52
CA THR A 475 17.52 -16.40 -11.03
C THR A 475 16.34 -16.56 -12.00
N GLN A 476 16.22 -17.67 -12.72
CA GLN A 476 15.13 -17.88 -13.67
C GLN A 476 13.82 -18.18 -12.92
N SER A 477 13.84 -19.12 -11.97
CA SER A 477 12.67 -19.42 -11.14
C SER A 477 12.24 -18.22 -10.30
N LEU A 478 13.19 -17.48 -9.73
CA LEU A 478 12.91 -16.23 -9.02
C LEU A 478 12.20 -15.21 -9.91
N ALA A 479 12.73 -14.98 -11.13
CA ALA A 479 12.13 -14.05 -12.08
C ALA A 479 10.73 -14.53 -12.54
N ALA A 480 10.52 -15.82 -12.70
CA ALA A 480 9.22 -16.38 -13.05
C ALA A 480 8.18 -16.15 -11.95
N GLN A 481 8.52 -16.39 -10.67
CA GLN A 481 7.63 -16.12 -9.54
C GLN A 481 7.26 -14.64 -9.50
N ALA A 482 8.23 -13.75 -9.60
CA ALA A 482 8.03 -12.30 -9.59
C ALA A 482 7.20 -11.82 -10.80
N LEU A 483 7.43 -12.37 -11.98
CA LEU A 483 6.65 -12.07 -13.18
C LEU A 483 5.18 -12.47 -13.02
N TRP A 484 4.89 -13.68 -12.54
CA TRP A 484 3.52 -14.13 -12.33
C TRP A 484 2.82 -13.35 -11.22
N GLN A 485 3.56 -12.97 -10.17
CA GLN A 485 3.06 -12.09 -9.11
C GLN A 485 2.62 -10.73 -9.68
N LEU A 486 3.27 -10.23 -10.74
CA LEU A 486 2.90 -9.01 -11.46
C LEU A 486 1.75 -9.25 -12.44
N LEU A 487 1.79 -10.35 -13.20
CA LEU A 487 0.80 -10.61 -14.25
C LEU A 487 -0.59 -10.87 -13.70
N LEU A 488 -0.74 -11.61 -12.59
CA LEU A 488 -2.05 -11.93 -12.03
C LEU A 488 -2.85 -10.67 -11.64
N PRO A 489 -2.31 -9.72 -10.85
CA PRO A 489 -3.00 -8.46 -10.59
C PRO A 489 -3.25 -7.64 -11.86
N ALA A 490 -2.27 -7.57 -12.77
CA ALA A 490 -2.42 -6.81 -14.02
C ALA A 490 -3.58 -7.34 -14.88
N ILE A 491 -3.68 -8.66 -15.06
CA ILE A 491 -4.78 -9.32 -15.76
C ILE A 491 -6.11 -9.01 -15.06
N PHE A 492 -6.14 -9.11 -13.72
CA PHE A 492 -7.36 -8.85 -12.96
C PHE A 492 -7.80 -7.38 -13.06
N PHE A 493 -6.86 -6.42 -13.04
CA PHE A 493 -7.14 -5.00 -13.30
C PHE A 493 -7.70 -4.78 -14.71
N ILE A 494 -7.14 -5.44 -15.73
CA ILE A 494 -7.63 -5.34 -17.11
C ILE A 494 -9.06 -5.91 -17.23
N LEU A 495 -9.31 -7.09 -16.63
CA LEU A 495 -10.62 -7.72 -16.63
C LEU A 495 -11.68 -6.83 -15.94
N THR A 496 -11.37 -6.31 -14.76
CA THR A 496 -12.30 -5.41 -14.05
C THR A 496 -12.52 -4.09 -14.78
N ALA A 497 -11.49 -3.54 -15.42
CA ALA A 497 -11.61 -2.35 -16.26
C ALA A 497 -12.49 -2.60 -17.51
N LEU A 498 -12.33 -3.76 -18.16
CA LEU A 498 -13.16 -4.19 -19.28
C LEU A 498 -14.63 -4.37 -18.88
N LEU A 499 -14.87 -5.04 -17.74
CA LEU A 499 -16.23 -5.19 -17.18
C LEU A 499 -16.86 -3.82 -16.84
N ALA A 500 -16.08 -2.91 -16.27
CA ALA A 500 -16.53 -1.55 -15.99
C ALA A 500 -16.87 -0.77 -17.25
N TRP A 501 -16.09 -0.96 -18.32
CA TRP A 501 -16.36 -0.35 -19.63
C TRP A 501 -17.61 -0.94 -20.27
N LEU A 502 -17.79 -2.26 -20.28
CA LEU A 502 -18.97 -2.95 -20.78
C LEU A 502 -20.22 -2.50 -20.05
N ALA A 503 -20.21 -2.50 -18.72
CA ALA A 503 -21.31 -2.03 -17.89
C ALA A 503 -21.72 -0.57 -18.23
N GLY A 504 -20.73 0.30 -18.51
CA GLY A 504 -20.97 1.68 -18.91
C GLY A 504 -21.50 1.83 -20.35
N ARG A 505 -21.18 0.89 -21.25
CA ARG A 505 -21.65 0.93 -22.66
C ARG A 505 -23.14 0.63 -22.78
N TYR A 506 -23.63 -0.33 -21.99
CA TYR A 506 -25.03 -0.76 -22.04
C TYR A 506 -25.98 0.11 -21.21
N ARG A 507 -25.48 1.02 -20.39
CA ARG A 507 -26.29 1.91 -19.54
C ARG A 507 -26.02 3.37 -19.87
N ARG A 508 -26.86 3.97 -20.73
CA ARG A 508 -26.73 5.37 -21.17
C ARG A 508 -26.71 6.40 -20.03
N GLY A 509 -27.26 6.08 -18.85
CA GLY A 509 -27.29 6.97 -17.67
C GLY A 509 -26.02 6.93 -16.79
N LEU A 510 -25.03 6.08 -17.09
CA LEU A 510 -23.79 5.92 -16.33
C LEU A 510 -22.53 6.45 -17.04
N ARG A 511 -22.72 7.23 -18.15
CA ARG A 511 -21.62 7.87 -18.89
C ARG A 511 -21.11 9.14 -18.23
#